data_68ba9fd3478c2062876befe8927ab20e
#
_entry.id   68ba9fd3478c2062876befe8927ab20e
#
_cell.length_a   1.000
_cell.length_b   1.000
_cell.length_c   1.000
_cell.angle_alpha   90.00
_cell.angle_beta   90.00
_cell.angle_gamma   90.00
#
_symmetry.space_group_name_H-M   'P 1'
#
loop_
_entity.id
_entity.type
_entity.pdbx_description
1 polymer ?
#
loop_
_entity_poly.entity_id
_entity_poly.type
_entity_poly.pdbx_seq_one_letter_code
_entity_poly.pdbx_strand_id
1 'polypeptide(L)'
;MNIFYLDKDPVIAAQMSADKHCVKMILESAQMLSTAHRVLDGDDIANEKGMYKMAHKNHPSTIWTRSSVHNYMWLYVHMTALMNEYTYRYGKHHATERLL
;
A
#
# COMPACT_ATOMS: atom_id res chain seq x y z
N MET A 1 1.96 9.60 6.58
CA MET A 1 2.02 8.25 6.00
C MET A 1 2.64 7.27 6.96
N ASN A 2 1.89 6.23 7.31
CA ASN A 2 2.38 5.21 8.24
C ASN A 2 2.05 3.81 7.73
N ILE A 3 2.80 2.83 8.25
CA ILE A 3 2.50 1.42 8.07
C ILE A 3 2.14 0.87 9.46
N PHE A 4 0.94 0.33 9.60
CA PHE A 4 0.51 -0.28 10.85
C PHE A 4 0.95 -1.75 10.89
N TYR A 5 2.18 -1.96 11.34
CA TYR A 5 2.80 -3.28 11.47
C TYR A 5 2.33 -3.96 12.74
N LEU A 6 1.04 -4.33 12.78
CA LEU A 6 0.38 -4.88 13.98
C LEU A 6 0.72 -6.35 14.21
N ASP A 7 1.21 -7.04 13.17
CA ASP A 7 1.64 -8.43 13.22
C ASP A 7 2.69 -8.66 12.14
N LYS A 8 3.53 -9.68 12.31
CA LYS A 8 4.52 -10.08 11.29
C LYS A 8 3.85 -10.59 10.02
N ASP A 9 2.69 -11.22 10.15
CA ASP A 9 1.87 -11.65 9.03
C ASP A 9 1.06 -10.45 8.51
N PRO A 10 1.25 -10.04 7.25
CA PRO A 10 0.55 -8.86 6.70
C PRO A 10 -0.96 -9.06 6.61
N VAL A 11 -1.45 -10.28 6.44
CA VAL A 11 -2.88 -10.57 6.41
C VAL A 11 -3.49 -10.39 7.80
N ILE A 12 -2.84 -10.93 8.84
CA ILE A 12 -3.30 -10.77 10.22
C ILE A 12 -3.24 -9.30 10.63
N ALA A 13 -2.16 -8.59 10.27
CA ALA A 13 -2.05 -7.16 10.53
C ALA A 13 -3.21 -6.37 9.92
N ALA A 14 -3.63 -6.72 8.70
CA ALA A 14 -4.78 -6.10 8.05
C ALA A 14 -6.09 -6.37 8.81
N GLN A 15 -6.29 -7.60 9.25
CA GLN A 15 -7.49 -7.99 10.01
C GLN A 15 -7.58 -7.29 11.37
N MET A 16 -6.44 -6.93 11.96
CA MET A 16 -6.38 -6.20 13.24
C MET A 16 -6.62 -4.70 13.10
N SER A 17 -6.64 -4.16 11.88
CA SER A 17 -6.77 -2.74 11.64
C SER A 17 -8.15 -2.21 12.02
N ALA A 18 -8.20 -1.02 12.65
CA ALA A 18 -9.45 -0.31 12.88
C ALA A 18 -10.12 0.08 11.56
N ASP A 19 -11.46 0.23 11.56
CA ASP A 19 -12.22 0.49 10.33
C ASP A 19 -11.69 1.68 9.54
N LYS A 20 -11.44 2.81 10.18
CA LYS A 20 -10.91 4.00 9.50
C LYS A 20 -9.53 3.78 8.90
N HIS A 21 -8.70 2.96 9.54
CA HIS A 21 -7.37 2.61 9.02
C HIS A 21 -7.46 1.63 7.87
N CYS A 22 -8.42 0.70 7.90
CA CYS A 22 -8.68 -0.19 6.79
C CYS A 22 -9.01 0.58 5.51
N VAL A 23 -9.82 1.63 5.61
CA VAL A 23 -10.19 2.47 4.47
C VAL A 23 -9.00 3.32 3.99
N LYS A 24 -8.40 4.06 4.91
CA LYS A 24 -7.38 5.08 4.60
C LYS A 24 -6.05 4.47 4.18
N MET A 25 -5.62 3.40 4.84
CA MET A 25 -4.29 2.80 4.61
C MET A 25 -4.18 2.07 3.27
N ILE A 26 -5.29 1.71 2.62
CA ILE A 26 -5.26 1.16 1.27
C ILE A 26 -4.65 2.18 0.31
N LEU A 27 -5.17 3.41 0.32
CA LEU A 27 -4.66 4.49 -0.54
C LEU A 27 -3.21 4.82 -0.21
N GLU A 28 -2.90 5.00 1.08
CA GLU A 28 -1.53 5.38 1.49
C GLU A 28 -0.52 4.28 1.20
N SER A 29 -0.88 3.00 1.33
CA SER A 29 -0.03 1.88 0.94
C SER A 29 0.24 1.90 -0.56
N ALA A 30 -0.79 2.13 -1.38
CA ALA A 30 -0.64 2.23 -2.83
C ALA A 30 0.22 3.42 -3.23
N GLN A 31 0.13 4.54 -2.52
CA GLN A 31 0.99 5.70 -2.74
C GLN A 31 2.46 5.40 -2.43
N MET A 32 2.72 4.67 -1.34
CA MET A 32 4.10 4.26 -1.00
C MET A 32 4.67 3.28 -2.00
N LEU A 33 3.88 2.31 -2.45
CA LEU A 33 4.29 1.34 -3.47
C LEU A 33 4.52 2.02 -4.83
N SER A 34 3.65 2.94 -5.23
CA SER A 34 3.81 3.73 -6.47
C SER A 34 5.07 4.59 -6.42
N THR A 35 5.34 5.22 -5.29
CA THR A 35 6.55 6.03 -5.10
C THR A 35 7.81 5.18 -5.20
N ALA A 36 7.80 3.95 -4.68
CA ALA A 36 8.91 3.01 -4.82
C ALA A 36 9.22 2.74 -6.31
N HIS A 37 8.19 2.48 -7.12
CA HIS A 37 8.39 2.30 -8.56
C HIS A 37 8.92 3.56 -9.24
N ARG A 38 8.42 4.74 -8.89
CA ARG A 38 8.90 5.99 -9.49
C ARG A 38 10.37 6.27 -9.18
N VAL A 39 10.81 5.95 -7.96
CA VAL A 39 12.21 6.12 -7.55
C VAL A 39 13.12 5.11 -8.24
N LEU A 40 12.69 3.84 -8.33
CA LEU A 40 13.53 2.74 -8.78
C LEU A 40 13.46 2.51 -10.30
N ASP A 41 12.27 2.69 -10.91
CA ASP A 41 12.01 2.35 -12.31
C ASP A 41 11.79 3.57 -13.21
N GLY A 42 11.56 4.74 -12.62
CA GLY A 42 11.32 5.99 -13.34
C GLY A 42 9.84 6.30 -13.56
N ASP A 43 9.56 7.59 -13.82
CA ASP A 43 8.20 8.10 -13.95
C ASP A 43 7.44 7.60 -15.19
N ASP A 44 8.16 7.36 -16.30
CA ASP A 44 7.52 6.96 -17.56
C ASP A 44 6.79 5.62 -17.40
N ILE A 45 7.44 4.63 -16.81
CA ILE A 45 6.84 3.31 -16.57
C ILE A 45 5.67 3.44 -15.59
N ALA A 46 5.83 4.21 -14.51
CA ALA A 46 4.80 4.41 -13.51
C ALA A 46 3.58 5.12 -14.11
N ASN A 47 3.79 6.13 -14.95
CA ASN A 47 2.70 6.84 -15.63
C ASN A 47 1.94 5.92 -16.60
N GLU A 48 2.65 5.09 -17.34
CA GLU A 48 2.07 4.13 -18.26
C GLU A 48 1.14 3.14 -17.54
N LYS A 49 1.53 2.72 -16.34
CA LYS A 49 0.73 1.80 -15.51
C LYS A 49 -0.35 2.50 -14.69
N GLY A 50 -0.47 3.81 -14.77
CA GLY A 50 -1.48 4.58 -14.04
C GLY A 50 -1.23 4.64 -12.53
N MET A 51 0.02 4.55 -12.10
CA MET A 51 0.38 4.63 -10.69
C MET A 51 0.17 6.03 -10.11
N TYR A 52 -0.02 6.11 -8.81
CA TYR A 52 -0.16 7.39 -8.12
C TYR A 52 1.12 8.22 -8.25
N LYS A 53 0.97 9.53 -8.13
CA LYS A 53 2.10 10.46 -8.14
C LYS A 53 3.00 10.23 -6.94
N MET A 54 4.26 10.63 -7.05
CA MET A 54 5.21 10.56 -5.94
C MET A 54 4.66 11.33 -4.74
N ALA A 55 4.67 10.68 -3.57
CA ALA A 55 4.18 11.25 -2.33
C ALA A 55 5.10 10.87 -1.19
N HIS A 56 5.46 11.85 -0.36
CA HIS A 56 6.27 11.65 0.84
C HIS A 56 7.51 10.77 0.62
N LYS A 57 8.27 11.06 -0.45
CA LYS A 57 9.43 10.26 -0.90
C LYS A 57 10.42 9.97 0.23
N ASN A 58 10.66 10.93 1.10
CA ASN A 58 11.66 10.83 2.16
C ASN A 58 11.08 10.45 3.53
N HIS A 59 9.79 10.15 3.61
CA HIS A 59 9.20 9.67 4.85
C HIS A 59 9.77 8.28 5.21
N PRO A 60 10.06 7.99 6.48
CA PRO A 60 10.65 6.72 6.89
C PRO A 60 9.90 5.48 6.38
N SER A 61 8.57 5.49 6.42
CA SER A 61 7.75 4.38 5.91
C SER A 61 7.89 4.19 4.41
N THR A 62 8.00 5.28 3.65
CA THR A 62 8.19 5.24 2.20
C THR A 62 9.58 4.71 1.85
N ILE A 63 10.59 5.17 2.56
CA ILE A 63 11.97 4.67 2.41
C ILE A 63 12.04 3.18 2.75
N TRP A 64 11.41 2.77 3.85
CA TRP A 64 11.33 1.37 4.25
C TRP A 64 10.73 0.49 3.13
N THR A 65 9.65 0.95 2.50
CA THR A 65 8.96 0.22 1.44
C THR A 65 9.89 -0.12 0.27
N ARG A 66 10.76 0.82 -0.13
CA ARG A 66 11.68 0.61 -1.26
C ARG A 66 13.06 0.08 -0.87
N SER A 67 13.30 -0.15 0.41
CA SER A 67 14.62 -0.57 0.90
C SER A 67 14.94 -2.03 0.61
N SER A 68 13.93 -2.87 0.40
CA SER A 68 14.13 -4.27 0.03
C SER A 68 12.90 -4.84 -0.67
N VAL A 69 13.11 -5.92 -1.43
CA VAL A 69 11.99 -6.68 -2.03
C VAL A 69 11.07 -7.24 -0.94
N HIS A 70 11.65 -7.72 0.17
CA HIS A 70 10.87 -8.23 1.30
C HIS A 70 9.91 -7.18 1.86
N ASN A 71 10.40 -5.96 2.08
CA ASN A 71 9.59 -4.86 2.61
C ASN A 71 8.48 -4.47 1.63
N TYR A 72 8.82 -4.35 0.34
CA TYR A 72 7.86 -4.05 -0.71
C TYR A 72 6.75 -5.09 -0.76
N MET A 73 7.11 -6.38 -0.78
CA MET A 73 6.14 -7.47 -0.87
C MET A 73 5.28 -7.58 0.38
N TRP A 74 5.85 -7.33 1.57
CA TRP A 74 5.07 -7.28 2.80
C TRP A 74 3.94 -6.24 2.69
N LEU A 75 4.30 -5.02 2.26
CA LEU A 75 3.31 -3.94 2.11
C LEU A 75 2.29 -4.25 1.01
N TYR A 76 2.72 -4.83 -0.11
CA TYR A 76 1.82 -5.23 -1.18
C TYR A 76 0.79 -6.25 -0.70
N VAL A 77 1.22 -7.30 -0.01
CA VAL A 77 0.32 -8.33 0.55
C VAL A 77 -0.60 -7.71 1.60
N HIS A 78 -0.06 -6.84 2.46
CA HIS A 78 -0.83 -6.13 3.47
C HIS A 78 -1.91 -5.25 2.83
N MET A 79 -1.57 -4.48 1.78
CA MET A 79 -2.53 -3.67 1.04
C MET A 79 -3.65 -4.51 0.42
N THR A 80 -3.29 -5.63 -0.20
CA THR A 80 -4.28 -6.55 -0.79
C THR A 80 -5.20 -7.12 0.28
N ALA A 81 -4.66 -7.48 1.44
CA ALA A 81 -5.45 -7.96 2.56
C ALA A 81 -6.37 -6.87 3.14
N LEU A 82 -5.90 -5.61 3.19
CA LEU A 82 -6.76 -4.48 3.56
C LEU A 82 -7.90 -4.28 2.58
N MET A 83 -7.65 -4.45 1.28
CA MET A 83 -8.72 -4.39 0.26
C MET A 83 -9.76 -5.48 0.47
N ASN A 84 -9.34 -6.69 0.82
CA ASN A 84 -10.25 -7.79 1.13
C ASN A 84 -11.07 -7.50 2.40
N GLU A 85 -10.44 -6.95 3.45
CA GLU A 85 -11.13 -6.51 4.67
C GLU A 85 -12.13 -5.39 4.37
N TYR A 86 -11.77 -4.44 3.53
CA TYR A 86 -12.66 -3.37 3.11
C TYR A 86 -13.92 -3.93 2.42
N THR A 87 -13.74 -4.85 1.48
CA THR A 87 -14.86 -5.50 0.78
C THR A 87 -15.74 -6.29 1.75
N TYR A 88 -15.12 -7.03 2.66
CA TYR A 88 -15.83 -7.80 3.70
C TYR A 88 -16.65 -6.90 4.62
N ARG A 89 -16.05 -5.79 5.09
CA ARG A 89 -16.70 -4.89 6.06
C ARG A 89 -17.77 -4.00 5.45
N TYR A 90 -17.55 -3.52 4.21
CA TYR A 90 -18.41 -2.50 3.58
C TYR A 90 -19.20 -3.01 2.37
N GLY A 91 -18.94 -4.21 1.89
CA GLY A 91 -19.68 -4.81 0.78
C GLY A 91 -19.42 -4.17 -0.58
N LYS A 92 -18.29 -3.47 -0.76
CA LYS A 92 -17.92 -2.84 -2.03
C LYS A 92 -16.41 -2.87 -2.23
N HIS A 93 -15.96 -2.68 -3.48
CA HIS A 93 -14.55 -2.67 -3.83
C HIS A 93 -13.94 -1.27 -3.72
N HIS A 94 -12.73 -1.18 -3.16
CA HIS A 94 -12.00 0.08 -3.08
C HIS A 94 -11.48 0.48 -4.47
N ALA A 95 -11.56 1.78 -4.80
CA ALA A 95 -11.11 2.29 -6.11
C ALA A 95 -9.65 1.97 -6.42
N THR A 96 -8.80 1.86 -5.39
CA THR A 96 -7.37 1.56 -5.54
C THR A 96 -7.12 0.14 -6.09
N GLU A 97 -8.11 -0.77 -6.05
CA GLU A 97 -7.96 -2.12 -6.62
C GLU A 97 -7.62 -2.11 -8.12
N ARG A 98 -7.87 -1.01 -8.82
CA ARG A 98 -7.49 -0.86 -10.23
C ARG A 98 -5.99 -1.01 -10.48
N LEU A 99 -5.17 -0.89 -9.44
CA LEU A 99 -3.71 -1.00 -9.55
C LEU A 99 -3.16 -2.42 -9.34
N LEU A 100 -4.01 -3.36 -8.98
CA LEU A 100 -3.60 -4.76 -8.81
C LEU A 100 -3.21 -5.43 -10.12
#